data_bb0b428776cd7b758a4198f0c540a76e
#
_entry.id   bb0b428776cd7b758a4198f0c540a76e
#
_cell.length_a   1.000
_cell.length_b   1.000
_cell.length_c   1.000
_cell.angle_alpha   90.00
_cell.angle_beta   90.00
_cell.angle_gamma   90.00
#
_symmetry.space_group_name_H-M   'P 1'
#
loop_
_entity.id
_entity.type
_entity.pdbx_description
1 polymer ?
#
loop_
_entity_poly.entity_id
_entity_poly.type
_entity_poly.pdbx_seq_one_letter_code
_entity_poly.pdbx_strand_id
1 'polypeptide(L)'
;MKITDLALIFIGIILPLIIVVYVNVSFTIKAQEQEIYYKQIIDLAAQDATNQMKEVENEDTNIDYGYSGTETKKISVNAKIAVDTFLNSLYNNFGIKGNEAAERYLQLFIPAIAIIDYDGIQVSSIESYQDNGEEIMAHALKPKRYYTYTYTIAQTSNGMKMFDGIVKTGQDGVI
;
A
#
# COMPACT_ATOMS: atom_id res chain seq x y z
N MET A 1 50.05 20.53 -39.78
CA MET A 1 48.72 19.90 -39.65
C MET A 1 47.78 20.67 -40.56
N LYS A 2 47.10 19.99 -41.49
CA LYS A 2 46.09 20.64 -42.31
C LYS A 2 44.81 20.76 -41.44
N ILE A 3 44.01 21.80 -41.67
CA ILE A 3 42.73 22.04 -40.94
C ILE A 3 41.82 20.82 -40.99
N THR A 4 41.89 20.05 -42.09
CA THR A 4 41.17 18.77 -42.25
C THR A 4 41.58 17.68 -41.25
N ASP A 5 42.87 17.61 -40.89
CA ASP A 5 43.37 16.61 -39.96
C ASP A 5 42.86 16.90 -38.52
N LEU A 6 42.82 18.18 -38.16
CA LEU A 6 42.32 18.65 -36.88
C LEU A 6 40.80 18.41 -36.75
N ALA A 7 40.05 18.64 -37.84
CA ALA A 7 38.62 18.35 -37.87
C ALA A 7 38.32 16.84 -37.72
N LEU A 8 39.11 15.98 -38.37
CA LEU A 8 38.96 14.52 -38.23
C LEU A 8 39.22 14.03 -36.80
N ILE A 9 40.28 14.56 -36.15
CA ILE A 9 40.58 14.23 -34.74
C ILE A 9 39.45 14.70 -33.81
N PHE A 10 38.94 15.92 -34.05
CA PHE A 10 37.85 16.49 -33.27
C PHE A 10 36.58 15.65 -33.38
N ILE A 11 36.16 15.25 -34.58
CA ILE A 11 35.02 14.35 -34.80
C ILE A 11 35.26 13.00 -34.13
N GLY A 12 36.45 12.43 -34.26
CA GLY A 12 36.81 11.14 -33.67
C GLY A 12 36.72 11.10 -32.14
N ILE A 13 36.89 12.25 -31.47
CA ILE A 13 36.80 12.35 -30.01
C ILE A 13 35.40 12.78 -29.57
N ILE A 14 34.83 13.78 -30.21
CA ILE A 14 33.55 14.37 -29.78
C ILE A 14 32.34 13.47 -30.10
N LEU A 15 32.37 12.78 -31.24
CA LEU A 15 31.23 11.94 -31.66
C LEU A 15 30.99 10.76 -30.71
N PRO A 16 31.98 9.98 -30.26
CA PRO A 16 31.79 8.95 -29.25
C PRO A 16 31.28 9.52 -27.93
N LEU A 17 31.78 10.68 -27.50
CA LEU A 17 31.36 11.33 -26.26
C LEU A 17 29.87 11.72 -26.31
N ILE A 18 29.43 12.31 -27.44
CA ILE A 18 28.00 12.64 -27.67
C ILE A 18 27.15 11.36 -27.61
N ILE A 19 27.59 10.27 -28.25
CA ILE A 19 26.85 9.00 -28.24
C ILE A 19 26.71 8.46 -26.79
N VAL A 20 27.78 8.48 -26.02
CA VAL A 20 27.74 8.03 -24.61
C VAL A 20 26.78 8.86 -23.79
N VAL A 21 26.82 10.18 -23.91
CA VAL A 21 25.89 11.08 -23.21
C VAL A 21 24.45 10.83 -23.65
N TYR A 22 24.20 10.72 -24.95
CA TYR A 22 22.86 10.44 -25.48
C TYR A 22 22.29 9.12 -24.98
N VAL A 23 23.10 8.05 -24.96
CA VAL A 23 22.69 6.74 -24.45
C VAL A 23 22.36 6.81 -22.98
N ASN A 24 23.21 7.43 -22.15
CA ASN A 24 22.97 7.56 -20.71
C ASN A 24 21.69 8.37 -20.42
N VAL A 25 21.48 9.49 -21.11
CA VAL A 25 20.26 10.31 -20.97
C VAL A 25 19.03 9.50 -21.37
N SER A 26 19.09 8.75 -22.47
CA SER A 26 17.97 7.92 -22.93
C SER A 26 17.62 6.82 -21.93
N PHE A 27 18.61 6.17 -21.31
CA PHE A 27 18.37 5.17 -20.26
C PHE A 27 17.74 5.80 -19.01
N THR A 28 18.22 6.96 -18.60
CA THR A 28 17.68 7.68 -17.44
C THR A 28 16.20 8.06 -17.65
N ILE A 29 15.87 8.59 -18.83
CA ILE A 29 14.49 8.95 -19.18
C ILE A 29 13.58 7.72 -19.14
N LYS A 30 14.00 6.61 -19.77
CA LYS A 30 13.22 5.37 -19.75
C LYS A 30 13.02 4.81 -18.34
N ALA A 31 14.04 4.87 -17.49
CA ALA A 31 13.92 4.44 -16.10
C ALA A 31 12.92 5.28 -15.33
N GLN A 32 12.94 6.61 -15.51
CA GLN A 32 11.97 7.52 -14.90
C GLN A 32 10.54 7.28 -15.41
N GLU A 33 10.36 7.06 -16.71
CA GLU A 33 9.05 6.74 -17.27
C GLU A 33 8.48 5.44 -16.68
N GLN A 34 9.31 4.42 -16.51
CA GLN A 34 8.90 3.17 -15.87
C GLN A 34 8.55 3.36 -14.39
N GLU A 35 9.33 4.14 -13.65
CA GLU A 35 9.06 4.45 -12.25
C GLU A 35 7.70 5.16 -12.10
N ILE A 36 7.45 6.18 -12.92
CA ILE A 36 6.17 6.90 -12.94
C ILE A 36 5.02 5.95 -13.27
N TYR A 37 5.19 5.10 -14.28
CA TYR A 37 4.19 4.12 -14.69
C TYR A 37 3.83 3.15 -13.54
N TYR A 38 4.83 2.56 -12.89
CA TYR A 38 4.59 1.64 -11.77
C TYR A 38 3.95 2.35 -10.57
N LYS A 39 4.39 3.57 -10.27
CA LYS A 39 3.78 4.38 -9.22
C LYS A 39 2.29 4.63 -9.49
N GLN A 40 1.93 5.02 -10.70
CA GLN A 40 0.54 5.25 -11.09
C GLN A 40 -0.32 3.98 -10.92
N ILE A 41 0.19 2.82 -11.34
CA ILE A 41 -0.52 1.54 -11.17
C ILE A 41 -0.75 1.23 -9.69
N ILE A 42 0.27 1.42 -8.85
CA ILE A 42 0.16 1.15 -7.41
C ILE A 42 -0.83 2.12 -6.76
N ASP A 43 -0.75 3.41 -7.10
CA ASP A 43 -1.66 4.44 -6.57
C ASP A 43 -3.12 4.15 -6.96
N LEU A 44 -3.38 3.75 -8.21
CA LEU A 44 -4.71 3.35 -8.67
C LEU A 44 -5.21 2.11 -7.92
N ALA A 45 -4.38 1.08 -7.78
CA ALA A 45 -4.76 -0.13 -7.05
C ALA A 45 -5.07 0.16 -5.58
N ALA A 46 -4.31 1.04 -4.94
CA ALA A 46 -4.56 1.49 -3.57
C ALA A 46 -5.87 2.28 -3.46
N GLN A 47 -6.17 3.12 -4.45
CA GLN A 47 -7.42 3.87 -4.51
C GLN A 47 -8.63 2.95 -4.69
N ASP A 48 -8.55 1.97 -5.60
CA ASP A 48 -9.60 0.97 -5.82
C ASP A 48 -9.88 0.18 -4.54
N ALA A 49 -8.82 -0.30 -3.87
CA ALA A 49 -8.92 -1.01 -2.61
C ALA A 49 -9.59 -0.16 -1.51
N THR A 50 -9.19 1.10 -1.42
CA THR A 50 -9.75 2.04 -0.43
C THR A 50 -11.23 2.34 -0.68
N ASN A 51 -11.63 2.44 -1.93
CA ASN A 51 -13.02 2.68 -2.29
C ASN A 51 -13.88 1.46 -1.99
N GLN A 52 -13.43 0.28 -2.41
CA GLN A 52 -14.15 -0.97 -2.19
C GLN A 52 -14.28 -1.32 -0.71
N MET A 53 -13.25 -1.05 0.06
CA MET A 53 -13.23 -1.22 1.50
C MET A 53 -14.34 -0.43 2.22
N LYS A 54 -14.68 0.76 1.71
CA LYS A 54 -15.74 1.61 2.28
C LYS A 54 -17.15 1.19 1.86
N GLU A 55 -17.32 0.59 0.69
CA GLU A 55 -18.64 0.22 0.16
C GLU A 55 -19.25 -0.98 0.89
N VAL A 56 -18.43 -1.91 1.32
CA VAL A 56 -18.89 -3.18 1.91
C VAL A 56 -19.50 -3.00 3.30
N GLU A 57 -19.14 -1.97 4.03
CA GLU A 57 -19.60 -1.79 5.40
C GLU A 57 -20.86 -0.96 5.58
N ASN A 58 -21.36 -0.37 4.52
CA ASN A 58 -22.67 0.27 4.58
C ASN A 58 -23.83 -0.73 4.70
N GLU A 59 -23.59 -2.04 4.52
CA GLU A 59 -24.64 -3.07 4.58
C GLU A 59 -24.84 -3.68 5.98
N ASP A 60 -23.88 -3.57 6.88
CA ASP A 60 -23.94 -4.25 8.20
C ASP A 60 -24.11 -3.26 9.36
N THR A 61 -25.16 -2.43 9.27
CA THR A 61 -25.46 -1.34 10.23
C THR A 61 -26.11 -1.81 11.54
N ASN A 62 -26.15 -3.10 11.84
CA ASN A 62 -26.88 -3.65 12.98
C ASN A 62 -26.04 -4.00 14.22
N ILE A 63 -24.79 -3.59 14.29
CA ILE A 63 -24.00 -3.81 15.50
C ILE A 63 -24.17 -2.61 16.43
N ASP A 64 -25.02 -2.77 17.46
CA ASP A 64 -25.17 -1.82 18.56
C ASP A 64 -23.93 -1.82 19.45
N TYR A 65 -23.09 -0.81 19.32
CA TYR A 65 -21.92 -0.61 20.16
C TYR A 65 -22.19 0.28 21.38
N GLY A 66 -23.45 0.39 21.79
CA GLY A 66 -23.83 1.13 23.00
C GLY A 66 -23.81 2.65 22.87
N TYR A 67 -23.61 3.19 21.68
CA TYR A 67 -23.80 4.61 21.42
C TYR A 67 -25.27 4.90 21.14
N SER A 68 -25.98 5.34 22.15
CA SER A 68 -27.38 5.80 22.04
C SER A 68 -27.48 7.22 21.46
N GLY A 69 -26.82 7.45 20.38
CA GLY A 69 -26.87 8.75 19.67
C GLY A 69 -27.13 8.50 18.20
N THR A 70 -28.29 8.95 17.74
CA THR A 70 -28.64 9.06 16.34
C THR A 70 -27.46 9.55 15.50
N GLU A 71 -27.05 8.76 14.49
CA GLU A 71 -26.15 9.13 13.38
C GLU A 71 -24.64 8.90 13.50
N THR A 72 -24.13 8.08 14.35
CA THR A 72 -22.75 7.63 14.21
C THR A 72 -22.65 6.47 13.21
N LYS A 73 -22.37 6.78 11.95
CA LYS A 73 -21.98 5.77 10.97
C LYS A 73 -20.68 5.15 11.43
N LYS A 74 -20.74 3.94 11.96
CA LYS A 74 -19.52 3.18 12.21
C LYS A 74 -19.02 2.68 10.87
N ILE A 75 -17.91 3.23 10.45
CA ILE A 75 -17.19 2.75 9.28
C ILE A 75 -16.25 1.67 9.77
N SER A 76 -16.59 0.41 9.58
CA SER A 76 -15.66 -0.69 9.77
C SER A 76 -14.99 -1.04 8.43
N VAL A 77 -13.75 -1.49 8.48
CA VAL A 77 -12.93 -1.73 7.29
C VAL A 77 -12.78 -3.22 7.06
N ASN A 78 -13.23 -3.72 5.90
CA ASN A 78 -12.97 -5.10 5.51
C ASN A 78 -11.59 -5.22 4.86
N ALA A 79 -10.59 -5.52 5.68
CA ALA A 79 -9.21 -5.63 5.24
C ALA A 79 -8.98 -6.73 4.20
N LYS A 80 -9.74 -7.82 4.23
CA LYS A 80 -9.63 -8.88 3.23
C LYS A 80 -10.03 -8.39 1.85
N ILE A 81 -11.17 -7.72 1.76
CA ILE A 81 -11.63 -7.14 0.50
C ILE A 81 -10.64 -6.09 -0.02
N ALA A 82 -10.06 -5.28 0.87
CA ALA A 82 -9.04 -4.31 0.50
C ALA A 82 -7.83 -4.99 -0.15
N VAL A 83 -7.28 -6.04 0.46
CA VAL A 83 -6.13 -6.79 -0.09
C VAL A 83 -6.48 -7.45 -1.42
N ASP A 84 -7.62 -8.15 -1.48
CA ASP A 84 -8.06 -8.84 -2.69
C ASP A 84 -8.29 -7.85 -3.85
N THR A 85 -8.90 -6.70 -3.57
CA THR A 85 -9.12 -5.64 -4.58
C THR A 85 -7.81 -5.04 -5.04
N PHE A 86 -6.89 -4.73 -4.11
CA PHE A 86 -5.57 -4.20 -4.43
C PHE A 86 -4.80 -5.12 -5.38
N LEU A 87 -4.69 -6.40 -5.04
CA LEU A 87 -4.00 -7.39 -5.87
C LEU A 87 -4.68 -7.57 -7.22
N ASN A 88 -6.02 -7.68 -7.25
CA ASN A 88 -6.77 -7.81 -8.50
C ASN A 88 -6.60 -6.58 -9.41
N SER A 89 -6.59 -5.37 -8.85
CA SER A 89 -6.35 -4.14 -9.61
C SER A 89 -4.95 -4.12 -10.19
N LEU A 90 -3.93 -4.54 -9.43
CA LEU A 90 -2.57 -4.71 -9.94
C LEU A 90 -2.51 -5.71 -11.10
N TYR A 91 -3.11 -6.90 -10.95
CA TYR A 91 -3.10 -7.92 -11.99
C TYR A 91 -3.76 -7.43 -13.28
N ASN A 92 -4.86 -6.69 -13.17
CA ASN A 92 -5.53 -6.07 -14.31
C ASN A 92 -4.64 -5.03 -14.99
N ASN A 93 -4.04 -4.13 -14.22
CA ASN A 93 -3.22 -3.03 -14.76
C ASN A 93 -1.90 -3.53 -15.37
N PHE A 94 -1.33 -4.62 -14.86
CA PHE A 94 -0.18 -5.28 -15.47
C PHE A 94 -0.55 -6.26 -16.61
N GLY A 95 -1.84 -6.48 -16.85
CA GLY A 95 -2.32 -7.38 -17.90
C GLY A 95 -1.98 -8.86 -17.66
N ILE A 96 -1.81 -9.25 -16.40
CA ILE A 96 -1.44 -10.63 -16.00
C ILE A 96 -2.60 -11.41 -15.39
N LYS A 97 -3.76 -10.78 -15.23
CA LYS A 97 -4.93 -11.43 -14.64
C LYS A 97 -5.33 -12.70 -15.39
N GLY A 98 -5.52 -13.79 -14.63
CA GLY A 98 -5.81 -15.12 -15.15
C GLY A 98 -4.57 -15.95 -15.49
N ASN A 99 -3.37 -15.39 -15.32
CA ASN A 99 -2.12 -16.15 -15.39
C ASN A 99 -1.59 -16.35 -13.96
N GLU A 100 -1.95 -17.47 -13.33
CA GLU A 100 -1.61 -17.76 -11.94
C GLU A 100 -0.11 -17.67 -11.64
N ALA A 101 0.75 -18.13 -12.57
CA ALA A 101 2.19 -18.06 -12.38
C ALA A 101 2.70 -16.63 -12.34
N ALA A 102 2.19 -15.75 -13.21
CA ALA A 102 2.55 -14.33 -13.24
C ALA A 102 1.98 -13.58 -12.04
N GLU A 103 0.75 -13.88 -11.62
CA GLU A 103 0.13 -13.32 -10.42
C GLU A 103 0.93 -13.65 -9.16
N ARG A 104 1.29 -14.93 -8.97
CA ARG A 104 2.15 -15.36 -7.86
C ARG A 104 3.52 -14.69 -7.90
N TYR A 105 4.12 -14.59 -9.08
CA TYR A 105 5.41 -13.93 -9.25
C TYR A 105 5.34 -12.45 -8.86
N LEU A 106 4.29 -11.72 -9.26
CA LEU A 106 4.10 -10.33 -8.87
C LEU A 106 3.94 -10.17 -7.36
N GLN A 107 3.22 -11.08 -6.69
CA GLN A 107 3.06 -11.03 -5.23
C GLN A 107 4.40 -11.06 -4.50
N LEU A 108 5.39 -11.79 -5.00
CA LEU A 108 6.72 -11.86 -4.36
C LEU A 108 7.46 -10.52 -4.30
N PHE A 109 7.10 -9.55 -5.17
CA PHE A 109 7.64 -8.19 -5.13
C PHE A 109 6.92 -7.27 -4.15
N ILE A 110 5.82 -7.73 -3.56
CA ILE A 110 5.03 -6.97 -2.59
C ILE A 110 5.23 -7.62 -1.21
N PRO A 111 6.21 -7.18 -0.42
CA PRO A 111 6.55 -7.88 0.83
C PRO A 111 5.43 -7.77 1.88
N ALA A 112 4.69 -6.68 1.88
CA ALA A 112 3.58 -6.45 2.79
C ALA A 112 2.61 -5.38 2.27
N ILE A 113 1.34 -5.54 2.66
CA ILE A 113 0.28 -4.54 2.47
C ILE A 113 -0.23 -4.16 3.84
N ALA A 114 -0.13 -2.90 4.22
CA ALA A 114 -0.61 -2.39 5.50
C ALA A 114 -1.93 -1.64 5.30
N ILE A 115 -2.95 -2.04 6.03
CA ILE A 115 -4.25 -1.37 6.08
C ILE A 115 -4.32 -0.64 7.43
N ILE A 116 -4.41 0.68 7.35
CA ILE A 116 -4.49 1.56 8.51
C ILE A 116 -5.95 1.96 8.68
N ASP A 117 -6.49 1.65 9.84
CA ASP A 117 -7.86 1.95 10.23
C ASP A 117 -7.85 2.91 11.43
N TYR A 118 -9.03 3.44 11.80
CA TYR A 118 -9.15 4.38 12.91
C TYR A 118 -8.78 3.77 14.27
N ASP A 119 -8.93 2.47 14.44
CA ASP A 119 -8.72 1.75 15.70
C ASP A 119 -7.49 0.84 15.70
N GLY A 120 -6.81 0.66 14.56
CA GLY A 120 -5.67 -0.23 14.47
C GLY A 120 -5.05 -0.36 13.10
N ILE A 121 -4.09 -1.26 13.01
CA ILE A 121 -3.40 -1.63 11.77
C ILE A 121 -3.57 -3.12 11.53
N GLN A 122 -3.85 -3.48 10.28
CA GLN A 122 -3.83 -4.85 9.81
C GLN A 122 -2.82 -4.99 8.68
N VAL A 123 -2.03 -6.05 8.71
CA VAL A 123 -0.96 -6.28 7.74
C VAL A 123 -1.22 -7.61 7.03
N SER A 124 -1.15 -7.57 5.71
CA SER A 124 -1.02 -8.77 4.90
C SER A 124 0.43 -8.92 4.47
N SER A 125 1.02 -10.08 4.68
CA SER A 125 2.40 -10.40 4.31
C SER A 125 2.46 -11.74 3.61
N ILE A 126 3.52 -11.95 2.84
CA ILE A 126 3.77 -13.23 2.17
C ILE A 126 4.04 -14.28 3.23
N GLU A 127 3.33 -15.39 3.14
CA GLU A 127 3.55 -16.61 3.93
C GLU A 127 3.62 -17.82 3.01
N SER A 128 4.41 -18.80 3.41
CA SER A 128 4.42 -20.10 2.76
C SER A 128 3.42 -21.02 3.47
N TYR A 129 2.62 -21.71 2.69
CA TYR A 129 1.75 -22.77 3.16
C TYR A 129 1.80 -23.96 2.19
N GLN A 130 1.47 -25.14 2.70
CA GLN A 130 1.41 -26.32 1.86
C GLN A 130 -0.02 -26.52 1.34
N ASP A 131 -0.14 -26.60 0.02
CA ASP A 131 -1.38 -26.99 -0.66
C ASP A 131 -1.11 -28.19 -1.54
N ASN A 132 -1.83 -29.28 -1.32
CA ASN A 132 -1.68 -30.55 -2.06
C ASN A 132 -0.25 -31.10 -2.15
N GLY A 133 0.61 -30.77 -1.16
CA GLY A 133 2.01 -31.21 -1.12
C GLY A 133 2.99 -30.27 -1.84
N GLU A 134 2.51 -29.19 -2.43
CA GLU A 134 3.33 -28.11 -2.97
C GLU A 134 3.41 -26.93 -1.99
N GLU A 135 4.60 -26.35 -1.85
CA GLU A 135 4.79 -25.13 -1.07
C GLU A 135 4.36 -23.93 -1.92
N ILE A 136 3.32 -23.25 -1.46
CA ILE A 136 2.78 -22.05 -2.11
C ILE A 136 3.06 -20.84 -1.25
N MET A 137 3.52 -19.76 -1.87
CA MET A 137 3.66 -18.45 -1.23
C MET A 137 2.52 -17.55 -1.67
N ALA A 138 1.80 -17.00 -0.71
CA ALA A 138 0.73 -16.03 -0.96
C ALA A 138 0.58 -15.05 0.19
N HIS A 139 -0.13 -13.95 -0.07
CA HIS A 139 -0.47 -12.99 0.96
C HIS A 139 -1.44 -13.55 1.98
N ALA A 140 -1.05 -13.56 3.25
CA ALA A 140 -1.89 -13.92 4.39
C ALA A 140 -2.15 -12.70 5.26
N LEU A 141 -3.44 -12.46 5.58
CA LEU A 141 -3.85 -11.37 6.43
C LEU A 141 -3.60 -11.71 7.90
N LYS A 142 -2.81 -10.88 8.58
CA LYS A 142 -2.52 -11.03 10.00
C LYS A 142 -3.67 -10.51 10.86
N PRO A 143 -3.77 -10.94 12.12
CA PRO A 143 -4.71 -10.36 13.08
C PRO A 143 -4.51 -8.85 13.22
N LYS A 144 -5.61 -8.12 13.36
CA LYS A 144 -5.59 -6.67 13.57
C LYS A 144 -4.86 -6.32 14.87
N ARG A 145 -3.98 -5.34 14.81
CA ARG A 145 -3.31 -4.75 15.97
C ARG A 145 -3.96 -3.44 16.29
N TYR A 146 -4.61 -3.37 17.45
CA TYR A 146 -5.33 -2.19 17.89
C TYR A 146 -4.40 -1.14 18.47
N TYR A 147 -4.74 0.14 18.24
CA TYR A 147 -4.03 1.24 18.88
C TYR A 147 -4.36 1.28 20.37
N THR A 148 -3.37 1.66 21.15
CA THR A 148 -3.54 1.94 22.57
C THR A 148 -3.22 3.40 22.80
N TYR A 149 -4.19 4.14 23.33
CA TYR A 149 -4.03 5.56 23.65
C TYR A 149 -3.96 5.73 25.17
N THR A 150 -3.01 6.52 25.61
CA THR A 150 -2.91 6.98 26.99
C THR A 150 -3.06 8.48 26.98
N TYR A 151 -4.05 9.02 27.69
CA TYR A 151 -4.13 10.44 27.90
C TYR A 151 -4.24 10.76 29.38
N THR A 152 -3.52 11.83 29.73
CA THR A 152 -3.62 12.46 31.03
C THR A 152 -4.45 13.72 30.84
N ILE A 153 -5.60 13.78 31.46
CA ILE A 153 -6.43 14.98 31.47
C ILE A 153 -5.94 15.84 32.62
N ALA A 154 -5.49 17.10 32.36
CA ALA A 154 -5.04 18.02 33.38
C ALA A 154 -6.21 18.45 34.26
N GLN A 155 -6.00 18.48 35.60
CA GLN A 155 -7.03 18.83 36.58
C GLN A 155 -7.45 20.28 36.39
N THR A 156 -8.70 20.53 36.05
CA THR A 156 -9.24 21.88 36.09
C THR A 156 -9.70 22.17 37.53
N SER A 157 -9.55 23.42 37.96
CA SER A 157 -9.82 23.88 39.31
C SER A 157 -11.25 23.74 39.84
N ASN A 158 -12.15 23.16 39.02
CA ASN A 158 -13.57 23.01 39.34
C ASN A 158 -13.99 21.61 39.80
N GLY A 159 -13.04 20.80 40.28
CA GLY A 159 -13.36 19.55 40.95
C GLY A 159 -13.88 18.40 40.06
N MET A 160 -13.79 18.49 38.73
CA MET A 160 -14.03 17.38 37.85
C MET A 160 -12.95 16.32 38.03
N LYS A 161 -13.35 15.10 38.37
CA LYS A 161 -12.45 13.97 38.44
C LYS A 161 -11.89 13.67 37.06
N MET A 162 -10.58 13.58 37.01
CA MET A 162 -9.82 13.24 35.84
C MET A 162 -9.80 11.75 35.65
N PHE A 163 -9.85 11.35 34.40
CA PHE A 163 -9.60 10.00 34.01
C PHE A 163 -8.11 9.87 33.72
N ASP A 164 -7.39 9.18 34.58
CA ASP A 164 -6.03 8.74 34.33
C ASP A 164 -6.14 7.27 33.96
N GLY A 165 -6.04 6.96 32.67
CA GLY A 165 -6.25 5.60 32.20
C GLY A 165 -5.76 5.33 30.81
N ILE A 166 -5.48 4.08 30.52
CA ILE A 166 -5.18 3.60 29.19
C ILE A 166 -6.53 3.27 28.53
N VAL A 167 -6.86 3.99 27.45
CA VAL A 167 -8.01 3.67 26.61
C VAL A 167 -7.53 2.72 25.53
N LYS A 168 -8.01 1.49 25.57
CA LYS A 168 -7.82 0.54 24.49
C LYS A 168 -9.00 0.66 23.54
N THR A 169 -8.73 1.01 22.30
CA THR A 169 -9.71 0.92 21.22
C THR A 169 -9.56 -0.42 20.54
N GLY A 170 -10.66 -1.12 20.31
CA GLY A 170 -10.67 -2.46 19.72
C GLY A 170 -11.80 -3.33 20.23
N GLN A 171 -11.79 -4.61 19.87
CA GLN A 171 -12.85 -5.58 20.21
C GLN A 171 -13.17 -5.67 21.72
N ASP A 172 -12.21 -5.32 22.56
CA ASP A 172 -12.37 -5.26 24.01
C ASP A 172 -12.53 -3.82 24.53
N GLY A 173 -12.84 -2.89 23.63
CA GLY A 173 -12.96 -1.49 23.97
C GLY A 173 -14.08 -1.21 24.96
N VAL A 174 -13.72 -1.11 26.21
CA VAL A 174 -14.52 -0.49 27.25
C VAL A 174 -14.03 0.96 27.35
N ILE A 175 -14.88 1.90 27.04
CA ILE A 175 -14.69 3.30 27.37
C ILE A 175 -15.17 3.51 28.80
#